data_a61a63440e45914ac8d749a39f35ace0
#
_entry.id   a61a63440e45914ac8d749a39f35ace0
#
_cell.length_a   1.000
_cell.length_b   1.000
_cell.length_c   1.000
_cell.angle_alpha   90.00
_cell.angle_beta   90.00
_cell.angle_gamma   90.00
#
_symmetry.space_group_name_H-M   'P 1'
#
loop_
_entity.id
_entity.type
_entity.pdbx_description
1 polymer ?
#
loop_
_entity_poly.entity_id
_entity_poly.type
_entity_poly.pdbx_seq_one_letter_code
_entity_poly.pdbx_strand_id
1 'polypeptide(L)'
;MKIENKTPIAEEIIRNNPTGYGLFAGIGDNFNSVTQVICELMDDAVSNLRANKDNPELSMTVVLSLENLGDAVEITVTDGGSGIADLSSALTIACRDGAQTPLNEHGFGLKHALASCDSSPDQKWSIRTRTKADAAANQYREVKAPYSMGTSELDKPMKVRFYSGTGDLPHPTGTSISVRCPMAKFRTVKPDRKVAPSDFHHLVKYVIEELRYVYAGILANTSITMEVVEISGSEETQHTLTPLLPVWEEGSVKDYGEIPCNLGGGPLTIRCKYGNILKNPSNAIYYKCNMESSGVELRINGRAIEHGMFDRVWGEAIHPSQNRFLVQVDLISDNPAALPATKNTKTSFCEADPRLKNLLSWIASYVPAPAKDVDSVELRYVKELTAKRENDPTALRVSREEPVFQKIGLKAKVDLFVGYIDRVTIYEAKAGKTKALALYQLRMYVDGCALDNKPVDEAVLIAKRHSAEVKELRDILNTLTTPDGRPYNFRLATWDEEGIVIRQSA
;
A
#
# COMPACT_ATOMS: atom_id res chain seq x y z
N MET A 1 6.59 32.72 -31.16
CA MET A 1 6.15 32.28 -32.47
C MET A 1 5.01 33.19 -32.90
N LYS A 2 5.20 34.04 -33.94
CA LYS A 2 4.14 34.91 -34.46
C LYS A 2 3.17 34.00 -35.26
N ILE A 3 1.93 33.92 -34.83
CA ILE A 3 0.88 33.27 -35.60
C ILE A 3 0.55 34.21 -36.77
N GLU A 4 1.03 33.89 -37.97
CA GLU A 4 0.58 34.53 -39.18
C GLU A 4 -0.86 34.13 -39.45
N ASN A 5 -1.78 35.06 -39.49
CA ASN A 5 -3.16 34.86 -39.93
C ASN A 5 -3.15 34.50 -41.45
N LYS A 6 -3.06 33.23 -41.76
CA LYS A 6 -3.22 32.74 -43.13
C LYS A 6 -4.66 32.27 -43.34
N THR A 7 -5.30 32.75 -44.38
CA THR A 7 -6.65 32.26 -44.77
C THR A 7 -6.50 30.87 -45.37
N PRO A 8 -7.19 29.85 -44.85
CA PRO A 8 -7.11 28.49 -45.43
C PRO A 8 -7.69 28.46 -46.83
N ILE A 9 -7.04 27.72 -47.72
CA ILE A 9 -7.49 27.53 -49.12
C ILE A 9 -8.62 26.51 -49.22
N ALA A 10 -8.67 25.54 -48.25
CA ALA A 10 -9.69 24.54 -48.11
C ALA A 10 -9.75 24.04 -46.66
N GLU A 11 -10.91 23.58 -46.25
CA GLU A 11 -11.10 22.96 -44.94
C GLU A 11 -11.69 21.56 -45.14
N GLU A 12 -11.14 20.59 -44.39
CA GLU A 12 -11.65 19.22 -44.33
C GLU A 12 -12.16 18.93 -42.91
N ILE A 13 -13.38 18.38 -42.83
CA ILE A 13 -13.97 18.03 -41.54
C ILE A 13 -13.48 16.65 -41.12
N ILE A 14 -12.61 16.64 -40.09
CA ILE A 14 -12.18 15.40 -39.46
C ILE A 14 -13.22 14.97 -38.43
N ARG A 15 -13.85 13.83 -38.66
CA ARG A 15 -14.79 13.20 -37.71
C ARG A 15 -14.06 12.13 -36.93
N ASN A 16 -13.69 12.44 -35.68
CA ASN A 16 -13.10 11.49 -34.74
C ASN A 16 -14.21 10.72 -34.03
N ASN A 17 -14.68 9.65 -34.59
CA ASN A 17 -15.60 8.72 -33.93
C ASN A 17 -14.77 7.63 -33.25
N PRO A 18 -14.75 7.53 -31.89
CA PRO A 18 -14.08 6.42 -31.23
C PRO A 18 -14.77 5.10 -31.68
N THR A 19 -13.97 4.08 -31.97
CA THR A 19 -14.52 2.73 -32.07
C THR A 19 -14.86 2.28 -30.66
N GLY A 20 -16.12 1.87 -30.41
CA GLY A 20 -16.59 1.50 -29.08
C GLY A 20 -15.72 0.46 -28.42
N TYR A 21 -15.34 -0.56 -29.17
CA TYR A 21 -14.44 -1.62 -28.69
C TYR A 21 -13.02 -1.11 -28.36
N GLY A 22 -12.41 -0.33 -29.22
CA GLY A 22 -11.04 0.17 -29.01
C GLY A 22 -10.92 1.11 -27.80
N LEU A 23 -11.91 1.98 -27.62
CA LEU A 23 -11.95 2.85 -26.44
C LEU A 23 -12.18 2.05 -25.15
N PHE A 24 -13.11 1.10 -25.15
CA PHE A 24 -13.40 0.25 -24.00
C PHE A 24 -12.18 -0.60 -23.60
N ALA A 25 -11.49 -1.22 -24.56
CA ALA A 25 -10.26 -1.95 -24.30
C ALA A 25 -9.15 -1.06 -23.74
N GLY A 26 -8.97 0.14 -24.31
CA GLY A 26 -7.93 1.08 -23.88
C GLY A 26 -8.12 1.59 -22.45
N ILE A 27 -9.35 1.73 -21.98
CA ILE A 27 -9.59 2.12 -20.58
C ILE A 27 -9.35 0.94 -19.59
N GLY A 28 -9.40 -0.31 -20.05
CA GLY A 28 -9.23 -1.49 -19.22
C GLY A 28 -7.81 -1.71 -18.70
N ASP A 29 -6.81 -1.10 -19.30
CA ASP A 29 -5.39 -1.33 -18.97
C ASP A 29 -4.87 -0.46 -17.82
N ASN A 30 -5.74 0.32 -17.17
CA ASN A 30 -5.33 1.29 -16.15
C ASN A 30 -5.16 0.73 -14.73
N PHE A 31 -5.59 -0.50 -14.45
CA PHE A 31 -5.50 -1.10 -13.12
C PHE A 31 -4.33 -2.07 -12.99
N ASN A 32 -3.57 -1.92 -11.89
CA ASN A 32 -2.44 -2.78 -11.57
C ASN A 32 -2.86 -4.07 -10.82
N SER A 33 -4.03 -4.06 -10.19
CA SER A 33 -4.56 -5.17 -9.39
C SER A 33 -6.08 -5.27 -9.53
N VAL A 34 -6.59 -6.49 -9.48
CA VAL A 34 -8.05 -6.74 -9.47
C VAL A 34 -8.70 -6.19 -8.20
N THR A 35 -7.98 -6.04 -7.10
CA THR A 35 -8.53 -5.38 -5.90
C THR A 35 -8.96 -3.95 -6.18
N GLN A 36 -8.24 -3.22 -7.03
CA GLN A 36 -8.64 -1.87 -7.45
C GLN A 36 -9.94 -1.90 -8.27
N VAL A 37 -10.11 -2.91 -9.12
CA VAL A 37 -11.36 -3.14 -9.87
C VAL A 37 -12.54 -3.39 -8.92
N ILE A 38 -12.33 -4.26 -7.93
CA ILE A 38 -13.34 -4.54 -6.90
C ILE A 38 -13.69 -3.27 -6.13
N CYS A 39 -12.70 -2.47 -5.74
CA CYS A 39 -12.93 -1.20 -5.05
C CYS A 39 -13.76 -0.22 -5.89
N GLU A 40 -13.57 -0.13 -7.22
CA GLU A 40 -14.40 0.73 -8.06
C GLU A 40 -15.88 0.31 -8.05
N LEU A 41 -16.15 -0.99 -8.14
CA LEU A 41 -17.53 -1.49 -8.07
C LEU A 41 -18.15 -1.24 -6.69
N MET A 42 -17.36 -1.41 -5.62
CA MET A 42 -17.82 -1.14 -4.25
C MET A 42 -17.97 0.35 -3.95
N ASP A 43 -17.11 1.22 -4.51
CA ASP A 43 -17.23 2.68 -4.36
C ASP A 43 -18.55 3.20 -4.90
N ASP A 44 -19.03 2.68 -6.03
CA ASP A 44 -20.33 3.05 -6.60
C ASP A 44 -21.48 2.66 -5.66
N ALA A 45 -21.45 1.44 -5.10
CA ALA A 45 -22.41 0.97 -4.11
C ALA A 45 -22.37 1.83 -2.83
N VAL A 46 -21.18 2.07 -2.27
CA VAL A 46 -21.00 2.90 -1.07
C VAL A 46 -21.47 4.33 -1.30
N SER A 47 -21.19 4.92 -2.47
CA SER A 47 -21.64 6.26 -2.82
C SER A 47 -23.17 6.36 -2.83
N ASN A 48 -23.84 5.38 -3.40
CA ASN A 48 -25.30 5.31 -3.42
C ASN A 48 -25.89 5.22 -2.01
N LEU A 49 -25.35 4.31 -1.18
CA LEU A 49 -25.80 4.14 0.20
C LEU A 49 -25.57 5.40 1.04
N ARG A 50 -24.44 6.07 0.91
CA ARG A 50 -24.14 7.31 1.64
C ARG A 50 -25.04 8.46 1.24
N ALA A 51 -25.34 8.61 -0.05
CA ALA A 51 -26.27 9.62 -0.56
C ALA A 51 -27.70 9.43 -0.04
N ASN A 52 -28.03 8.21 0.36
CA ASN A 52 -29.36 7.82 0.83
C ASN A 52 -29.36 7.35 2.29
N LYS A 53 -28.36 7.73 3.10
CA LYS A 53 -28.15 7.24 4.48
C LYS A 53 -29.34 7.43 5.42
N ASP A 54 -30.18 8.42 5.16
CA ASP A 54 -31.35 8.77 5.99
C ASP A 54 -32.65 8.09 5.50
N ASN A 55 -32.55 7.23 4.46
CA ASN A 55 -33.72 6.51 3.94
C ASN A 55 -33.85 5.13 4.64
N PRO A 56 -34.84 4.95 5.53
CA PRO A 56 -34.98 3.69 6.29
C PRO A 56 -35.48 2.51 5.44
N GLU A 57 -35.94 2.77 4.20
CA GLU A 57 -36.40 1.70 3.30
C GLU A 57 -35.23 0.96 2.62
N LEU A 58 -34.01 1.48 2.70
CA LEU A 58 -32.84 0.89 2.06
C LEU A 58 -32.05 0.01 3.02
N SER A 59 -31.47 -1.05 2.49
CA SER A 59 -30.49 -1.84 3.23
C SER A 59 -29.11 -1.26 3.08
N MET A 60 -28.46 -0.91 4.18
CA MET A 60 -27.12 -0.35 4.22
C MET A 60 -26.03 -1.42 4.07
N THR A 61 -26.27 -2.42 3.21
CA THR A 61 -25.40 -3.59 3.03
C THR A 61 -24.80 -3.62 1.62
N VAL A 62 -23.50 -3.90 1.53
CA VAL A 62 -22.80 -4.22 0.29
C VAL A 62 -22.23 -5.63 0.42
N VAL A 63 -22.53 -6.49 -0.53
CA VAL A 63 -22.03 -7.87 -0.59
C VAL A 63 -21.15 -8.05 -1.82
N LEU A 64 -19.92 -8.47 -1.60
CA LEU A 64 -18.99 -8.93 -2.63
C LEU A 64 -19.03 -10.47 -2.66
N SER A 65 -19.49 -11.07 -3.75
CA SER A 65 -19.40 -12.51 -3.99
C SER A 65 -18.24 -12.81 -4.94
N LEU A 66 -17.41 -13.76 -4.59
CA LEU A 66 -16.27 -14.26 -5.36
C LEU A 66 -16.44 -15.74 -5.60
N GLU A 67 -16.82 -16.13 -6.81
CA GLU A 67 -17.04 -17.52 -7.20
C GLU A 67 -15.88 -18.04 -8.05
N ASN A 68 -15.26 -19.13 -7.60
CA ASN A 68 -14.18 -19.81 -8.32
C ASN A 68 -14.75 -20.72 -9.41
N LEU A 69 -14.55 -20.34 -10.67
CA LEU A 69 -14.95 -21.12 -11.87
C LEU A 69 -13.79 -21.95 -12.45
N GLY A 70 -12.65 -22.02 -11.75
CA GLY A 70 -11.44 -22.70 -12.19
C GLY A 70 -10.51 -21.82 -13.01
N ASP A 71 -10.83 -21.53 -14.24
CA ASP A 71 -10.07 -20.66 -15.15
C ASP A 71 -10.38 -19.16 -14.99
N ALA A 72 -11.48 -18.85 -14.29
CA ALA A 72 -11.93 -17.48 -14.03
C ALA A 72 -12.52 -17.37 -12.62
N VAL A 73 -12.76 -16.14 -12.20
CA VAL A 73 -13.53 -15.79 -11.00
C VAL A 73 -14.70 -14.92 -11.42
N GLU A 74 -15.91 -15.30 -11.02
CA GLU A 74 -17.08 -14.42 -11.10
C GLU A 74 -17.04 -13.47 -9.90
N ILE A 75 -16.94 -12.18 -10.16
CA ILE A 75 -16.93 -11.11 -9.16
C ILE A 75 -18.29 -10.44 -9.21
N THR A 76 -19.06 -10.51 -8.14
CA THR A 76 -20.38 -9.90 -8.06
C THR A 76 -20.45 -8.95 -6.87
N VAL A 77 -20.77 -7.68 -7.12
CA VAL A 77 -21.05 -6.68 -6.08
C VAL A 77 -22.53 -6.38 -6.08
N THR A 78 -23.18 -6.57 -4.94
CA THR A 78 -24.60 -6.33 -4.74
C THR A 78 -24.81 -5.35 -3.60
N ASP A 79 -25.65 -4.33 -3.80
CA ASP A 79 -26.05 -3.35 -2.79
C ASP A 79 -27.56 -3.34 -2.58
N GLY A 80 -27.97 -2.90 -1.39
CA GLY A 80 -29.36 -2.67 -1.02
C GLY A 80 -29.81 -1.21 -1.18
N GLY A 81 -29.17 -0.47 -2.07
CA GLY A 81 -29.42 0.95 -2.28
C GLY A 81 -30.66 1.25 -3.13
N SER A 82 -30.70 2.45 -3.70
CA SER A 82 -31.87 2.94 -4.45
C SER A 82 -32.04 2.35 -5.86
N GLY A 83 -31.05 1.58 -6.34
CA GLY A 83 -30.95 1.13 -7.72
C GLY A 83 -30.48 2.24 -8.68
N ILE A 84 -30.15 1.85 -9.91
CA ILE A 84 -29.71 2.78 -10.97
C ILE A 84 -30.93 3.26 -11.75
N ALA A 85 -31.27 4.54 -11.65
CA ALA A 85 -32.41 5.11 -12.34
C ALA A 85 -32.17 5.19 -13.87
N ASP A 86 -30.99 5.62 -14.28
CA ASP A 86 -30.60 5.76 -15.69
C ASP A 86 -29.36 4.90 -16.00
N LEU A 87 -29.61 3.71 -16.55
CA LEU A 87 -28.56 2.79 -17.00
C LEU A 87 -27.77 3.31 -18.21
N SER A 88 -28.37 4.18 -19.03
CA SER A 88 -27.69 4.79 -20.16
C SER A 88 -26.58 5.72 -19.69
N SER A 89 -26.90 6.65 -18.83
CA SER A 89 -25.91 7.57 -18.21
C SER A 89 -24.86 6.79 -17.42
N ALA A 90 -25.24 5.76 -16.66
CA ALA A 90 -24.30 4.92 -15.89
C ALA A 90 -23.28 4.21 -16.77
N LEU A 91 -23.64 3.80 -17.98
CA LEU A 91 -22.78 3.11 -18.94
C LEU A 91 -22.09 4.06 -19.95
N THR A 92 -22.50 5.30 -20.06
CA THR A 92 -21.84 6.30 -20.90
C THR A 92 -20.47 6.67 -20.31
N ILE A 93 -19.41 6.57 -21.11
CA ILE A 93 -18.04 6.90 -20.67
C ILE A 93 -17.94 8.39 -20.39
N ALA A 94 -17.31 8.74 -19.26
CA ALA A 94 -17.12 10.11 -18.79
C ALA A 94 -18.43 10.92 -18.57
N CYS A 95 -19.58 10.24 -18.46
CA CYS A 95 -20.85 10.90 -18.11
C CYS A 95 -20.76 11.39 -16.66
N ARG A 96 -21.05 12.69 -16.47
CA ARG A 96 -21.07 13.37 -15.17
C ARG A 96 -22.45 13.94 -14.81
N ASP A 97 -23.49 13.50 -15.50
CA ASP A 97 -24.86 14.03 -15.36
C ASP A 97 -25.54 13.61 -14.03
N GLY A 98 -24.95 12.68 -13.30
CA GLY A 98 -25.39 12.29 -11.95
C GLY A 98 -24.84 13.18 -10.85
N ALA A 99 -25.34 12.99 -9.62
CA ALA A 99 -24.80 13.63 -8.44
C ALA A 99 -23.32 13.27 -8.26
N GLN A 100 -22.44 14.25 -8.40
CA GLN A 100 -21.01 14.06 -8.14
C GLN A 100 -20.81 13.88 -6.64
N THR A 101 -20.21 12.76 -6.27
CA THR A 101 -19.80 12.50 -4.90
C THR A 101 -18.26 12.40 -4.86
N PRO A 102 -17.63 12.60 -3.70
CA PRO A 102 -16.18 12.46 -3.57
C PRO A 102 -15.63 11.07 -3.98
N LEU A 103 -16.48 10.05 -4.06
CA LEU A 103 -16.11 8.71 -4.51
C LEU A 103 -16.50 8.42 -5.98
N ASN A 104 -17.20 9.34 -6.67
CA ASN A 104 -17.61 9.21 -8.07
C ASN A 104 -17.33 10.50 -8.85
N GLU A 105 -16.06 10.91 -8.93
CA GLU A 105 -15.67 12.19 -9.53
C GLU A 105 -15.61 12.17 -11.07
N HIS A 106 -15.32 11.02 -11.68
CA HIS A 106 -14.84 10.99 -13.07
C HIS A 106 -15.80 10.36 -14.06
N GLY A 107 -16.83 9.65 -13.61
CA GLY A 107 -17.79 8.93 -14.47
C GLY A 107 -17.15 7.78 -15.28
N PHE A 108 -16.00 7.27 -14.86
CA PHE A 108 -15.27 6.17 -15.50
C PHE A 108 -15.33 4.85 -14.72
N GLY A 109 -15.46 4.86 -13.39
CA GLY A 109 -15.22 3.74 -12.49
C GLY A 109 -15.84 2.42 -12.95
N LEU A 110 -17.17 2.37 -13.13
CA LEU A 110 -17.88 1.17 -13.60
C LEU A 110 -17.30 0.63 -14.93
N LYS A 111 -17.12 1.51 -15.92
CA LYS A 111 -16.63 1.10 -17.26
C LYS A 111 -15.19 0.61 -17.19
N HIS A 112 -14.35 1.27 -16.38
CA HIS A 112 -12.98 0.82 -16.10
C HIS A 112 -12.97 -0.58 -15.47
N ALA A 113 -13.83 -0.81 -14.46
CA ALA A 113 -13.91 -2.10 -13.79
C ALA A 113 -14.31 -3.23 -14.75
N LEU A 114 -15.36 -3.01 -15.54
CA LEU A 114 -15.82 -3.99 -16.53
C LEU A 114 -14.73 -4.29 -17.59
N ALA A 115 -14.16 -3.26 -18.20
CA ALA A 115 -13.13 -3.39 -19.22
C ALA A 115 -11.84 -4.03 -18.69
N SER A 116 -11.47 -3.73 -17.45
CA SER A 116 -10.27 -4.29 -16.82
C SER A 116 -10.38 -5.77 -16.53
N CYS A 117 -11.56 -6.30 -16.23
CA CYS A 117 -11.72 -7.73 -16.06
C CYS A 117 -11.58 -8.47 -17.40
N ASP A 118 -12.36 -8.07 -18.37
CA ASP A 118 -12.34 -8.65 -19.72
C ASP A 118 -12.80 -7.62 -20.75
N SER A 119 -11.90 -7.19 -21.61
CA SER A 119 -12.18 -6.28 -22.73
C SER A 119 -12.36 -7.02 -24.06
N SER A 120 -12.39 -8.35 -24.07
CA SER A 120 -12.56 -9.15 -25.29
C SER A 120 -13.98 -9.04 -25.87
N PRO A 121 -14.19 -9.42 -27.15
CA PRO A 121 -15.55 -9.51 -27.71
C PRO A 121 -16.46 -10.50 -26.97
N ASP A 122 -15.87 -11.49 -26.29
CA ASP A 122 -16.57 -12.56 -25.55
C ASP A 122 -16.73 -12.22 -24.05
N GLN A 123 -16.52 -10.94 -23.69
CA GLN A 123 -16.63 -10.45 -22.30
C GLN A 123 -17.96 -10.89 -21.67
N LYS A 124 -17.90 -11.19 -20.36
CA LYS A 124 -19.04 -11.65 -19.59
C LYS A 124 -19.25 -10.76 -18.39
N TRP A 125 -20.27 -9.94 -18.46
CA TRP A 125 -20.73 -9.12 -17.34
C TRP A 125 -22.23 -8.86 -17.46
N SER A 126 -22.87 -8.54 -16.34
CA SER A 126 -24.27 -8.13 -16.27
C SER A 126 -24.47 -7.10 -15.17
N ILE A 127 -25.43 -6.21 -15.37
CA ILE A 127 -25.91 -5.28 -14.38
C ILE A 127 -27.40 -5.54 -14.23
N ARG A 128 -27.84 -5.92 -13.02
CA ARG A 128 -29.25 -6.00 -12.64
C ARG A 128 -29.52 -4.87 -11.66
N THR A 129 -30.63 -4.16 -11.85
CA THR A 129 -31.00 -3.07 -10.96
C THR A 129 -32.49 -2.97 -10.80
N ARG A 130 -32.89 -2.55 -9.63
CA ARG A 130 -34.32 -2.39 -9.24
C ARG A 130 -34.46 -1.11 -8.42
N THR A 131 -35.17 -0.14 -8.97
CA THR A 131 -35.53 1.09 -8.26
C THR A 131 -36.87 0.93 -7.54
N LYS A 132 -37.26 1.92 -6.76
CA LYS A 132 -38.59 1.95 -6.11
C LYS A 132 -39.74 1.87 -7.14
N ALA A 133 -39.59 2.50 -8.29
CA ALA A 133 -40.56 2.41 -9.40
C ALA A 133 -40.62 1.00 -10.01
N ASP A 134 -39.47 0.38 -10.21
CA ASP A 134 -39.37 -1.00 -10.69
C ASP A 134 -40.01 -1.96 -9.66
N ALA A 135 -39.78 -1.75 -8.38
CA ALA A 135 -40.37 -2.54 -7.31
C ALA A 135 -41.90 -2.44 -7.26
N ALA A 136 -42.43 -1.25 -7.44
CA ALA A 136 -43.88 -1.02 -7.52
C ALA A 136 -44.52 -1.69 -8.74
N ALA A 137 -43.77 -1.82 -9.86
CA ALA A 137 -44.19 -2.52 -11.08
C ALA A 137 -43.91 -4.02 -11.04
N ASN A 138 -43.38 -4.59 -9.95
CA ASN A 138 -42.92 -5.96 -9.82
C ASN A 138 -41.99 -6.39 -10.94
N GLN A 139 -41.00 -5.56 -11.26
CA GLN A 139 -40.01 -5.79 -12.32
C GLN A 139 -38.59 -5.45 -11.85
N TYR A 140 -37.61 -5.89 -12.62
CA TYR A 140 -36.23 -5.43 -12.55
C TYR A 140 -35.69 -5.17 -13.96
N ARG A 141 -34.59 -4.43 -14.05
CA ARG A 141 -33.92 -4.11 -15.30
C ARG A 141 -32.57 -4.79 -15.37
N GLU A 142 -32.20 -5.26 -16.57
CA GLU A 142 -30.93 -5.90 -16.82
C GLU A 142 -30.26 -5.38 -18.09
N VAL A 143 -28.93 -5.17 -18.02
CA VAL A 143 -28.06 -4.97 -19.18
C VAL A 143 -26.94 -6.00 -19.11
N LYS A 144 -26.53 -6.55 -20.25
CA LYS A 144 -25.48 -7.56 -20.38
C LYS A 144 -24.44 -7.18 -21.40
N ALA A 145 -23.25 -7.77 -21.25
CA ALA A 145 -22.21 -7.79 -22.25
C ALA A 145 -22.72 -8.20 -23.65
N PRO A 146 -22.01 -7.83 -24.74
CA PRO A 146 -20.79 -7.01 -24.76
C PRO A 146 -21.06 -5.52 -24.61
N TYR A 147 -20.04 -4.77 -24.15
CA TYR A 147 -20.10 -3.30 -24.14
C TYR A 147 -20.08 -2.77 -25.57
N SER A 148 -20.99 -1.86 -25.87
CA SER A 148 -21.13 -1.24 -27.20
C SER A 148 -21.52 0.25 -27.02
N MET A 149 -20.91 1.09 -27.85
CA MET A 149 -21.28 2.53 -27.91
C MET A 149 -22.42 2.80 -28.86
N GLY A 150 -22.79 1.84 -29.71
CA GLY A 150 -23.85 2.03 -30.70
C GLY A 150 -23.54 3.08 -31.79
N THR A 151 -22.24 3.33 -32.05
CA THR A 151 -21.80 4.42 -32.93
C THR A 151 -21.65 4.05 -34.37
N SER A 152 -21.80 2.76 -34.74
CA SER A 152 -21.71 2.26 -36.10
C SER A 152 -22.73 1.14 -36.37
N GLU A 153 -22.98 0.82 -37.63
CA GLU A 153 -23.88 -0.30 -38.02
C GLU A 153 -23.38 -1.65 -37.52
N LEU A 154 -22.06 -1.79 -37.32
CA LEU A 154 -21.42 -3.00 -36.80
C LEU A 154 -21.46 -3.04 -35.27
N ASP A 155 -21.65 -1.89 -34.61
CA ASP A 155 -21.66 -1.70 -33.18
C ASP A 155 -23.10 -1.55 -32.68
N LYS A 156 -23.81 -2.68 -32.55
CA LYS A 156 -25.21 -2.68 -32.13
C LYS A 156 -25.37 -2.07 -30.73
N PRO A 157 -26.34 -1.18 -30.55
CA PRO A 157 -26.56 -0.54 -29.25
C PRO A 157 -26.91 -1.58 -28.18
N MET A 158 -26.42 -1.37 -26.97
CA MET A 158 -26.82 -2.16 -25.79
C MET A 158 -28.32 -1.95 -25.52
N LYS A 159 -28.94 -2.97 -24.94
CA LYS A 159 -30.38 -2.94 -24.65
C LYS A 159 -30.61 -3.15 -23.16
N VAL A 160 -31.40 -2.26 -22.58
CA VAL A 160 -31.99 -2.49 -21.26
C VAL A 160 -33.18 -3.42 -21.44
N ARG A 161 -33.21 -4.54 -20.73
CA ARG A 161 -34.31 -5.50 -20.72
C ARG A 161 -35.05 -5.43 -19.40
N PHE A 162 -36.35 -5.53 -19.48
CA PHE A 162 -37.23 -5.54 -18.30
C PHE A 162 -37.75 -6.97 -18.09
N TYR A 163 -37.69 -7.43 -16.86
CA TYR A 163 -38.15 -8.78 -16.46
C TYR A 163 -39.06 -8.68 -15.25
N SER A 164 -40.03 -9.60 -15.12
CA SER A 164 -40.90 -9.70 -13.95
C SER A 164 -40.13 -10.26 -12.76
N GLY A 165 -40.48 -9.83 -11.57
CA GLY A 165 -39.92 -10.31 -10.30
C GLY A 165 -38.82 -9.46 -9.70
N THR A 166 -37.97 -10.07 -8.87
CA THR A 166 -36.92 -9.36 -8.10
C THR A 166 -35.56 -9.40 -8.77
N GLY A 167 -35.33 -10.31 -9.73
CA GLY A 167 -34.02 -10.48 -10.36
C GLY A 167 -32.94 -11.07 -9.44
N ASP A 168 -33.34 -11.86 -8.44
CA ASP A 168 -32.50 -12.44 -7.41
C ASP A 168 -31.75 -11.39 -6.57
N LEU A 169 -32.23 -10.15 -6.56
CA LEU A 169 -31.74 -9.13 -5.64
C LEU A 169 -32.25 -9.44 -4.23
N PRO A 170 -31.36 -9.44 -3.22
CA PRO A 170 -31.73 -9.79 -1.84
C PRO A 170 -32.61 -8.73 -1.15
N HIS A 171 -32.66 -7.54 -1.72
CA HIS A 171 -33.43 -6.40 -1.17
C HIS A 171 -34.49 -5.92 -2.15
N PRO A 172 -35.54 -5.21 -1.69
CA PRO A 172 -36.61 -4.70 -2.54
C PRO A 172 -36.11 -3.76 -3.65
N THR A 173 -35.04 -3.02 -3.39
CA THR A 173 -34.33 -2.15 -4.34
C THR A 173 -32.83 -2.41 -4.23
N GLY A 174 -32.06 -1.98 -5.24
CA GLY A 174 -30.60 -2.12 -5.25
C GLY A 174 -30.05 -2.45 -6.62
N THR A 175 -28.77 -2.76 -6.62
CA THR A 175 -28.03 -3.12 -7.85
C THR A 175 -27.14 -4.32 -7.61
N SER A 176 -27.03 -5.20 -8.60
CA SER A 176 -26.06 -6.27 -8.64
C SER A 176 -25.28 -6.18 -9.94
N ILE A 177 -23.95 -6.06 -9.82
CA ILE A 177 -23.01 -5.99 -10.95
C ILE A 177 -22.13 -7.24 -10.88
N SER A 178 -22.22 -8.08 -11.91
CA SER A 178 -21.41 -9.29 -12.03
C SER A 178 -20.45 -9.16 -13.21
N VAL A 179 -19.19 -9.53 -13.02
CA VAL A 179 -18.16 -9.53 -14.07
C VAL A 179 -17.24 -10.74 -13.91
N ARG A 180 -16.96 -11.38 -15.04
CA ARG A 180 -16.03 -12.52 -15.08
C ARG A 180 -14.61 -12.03 -15.31
N CYS A 181 -13.71 -12.40 -14.38
CA CYS A 181 -12.31 -12.05 -14.39
C CYS A 181 -11.47 -13.32 -14.62
N PRO A 182 -10.57 -13.39 -15.60
CA PRO A 182 -9.67 -14.54 -15.77
C PRO A 182 -8.85 -14.79 -14.49
N MET A 183 -8.69 -16.05 -14.09
CA MET A 183 -7.96 -16.43 -12.87
C MET A 183 -6.52 -15.90 -12.88
N ALA A 184 -5.86 -15.87 -14.06
CA ALA A 184 -4.52 -15.29 -14.21
C ALA A 184 -4.48 -13.82 -13.79
N LYS A 185 -5.53 -13.05 -14.11
CA LYS A 185 -5.66 -11.64 -13.70
C LYS A 185 -6.09 -11.53 -12.24
N PHE A 186 -7.01 -12.37 -11.77
CA PHE A 186 -7.43 -12.38 -10.36
C PHE A 186 -6.26 -12.58 -9.40
N ARG A 187 -5.25 -13.36 -9.77
CA ARG A 187 -4.02 -13.55 -8.96
C ARG A 187 -3.24 -12.26 -8.69
N THR A 188 -3.52 -11.16 -9.39
CA THR A 188 -2.88 -9.86 -9.12
C THR A 188 -3.36 -9.21 -7.81
N VAL A 189 -4.38 -9.75 -7.15
CA VAL A 189 -4.80 -9.32 -5.79
C VAL A 189 -3.68 -9.53 -4.76
N LYS A 190 -2.75 -10.46 -5.02
CA LYS A 190 -1.59 -10.69 -4.18
C LYS A 190 -0.44 -9.77 -4.59
N PRO A 191 0.10 -8.93 -3.69
CA PRO A 191 1.18 -7.99 -4.01
C PRO A 191 2.50 -8.68 -4.34
N ASP A 192 2.81 -9.82 -3.69
CA ASP A 192 4.07 -10.55 -3.87
C ASP A 192 3.94 -11.65 -4.93
N ARG A 193 4.52 -11.41 -6.11
CA ARG A 193 4.55 -12.35 -7.23
C ARG A 193 5.60 -13.46 -7.10
N LYS A 194 6.50 -13.39 -6.12
CA LYS A 194 7.62 -14.34 -5.95
C LYS A 194 7.22 -15.64 -5.25
N VAL A 195 6.07 -15.67 -4.60
CA VAL A 195 5.56 -16.86 -3.91
C VAL A 195 4.71 -17.68 -4.87
N ALA A 196 4.79 -19.02 -4.78
CA ALA A 196 4.02 -19.97 -5.59
C ALA A 196 2.53 -19.61 -5.67
N PRO A 197 1.82 -20.01 -6.74
CA PRO A 197 0.39 -19.73 -6.90
C PRO A 197 -0.35 -20.13 -5.64
N SER A 198 -0.98 -19.16 -5.00
CA SER A 198 -1.83 -19.39 -3.83
C SER A 198 -3.13 -20.03 -4.31
N ASP A 199 -3.74 -20.87 -3.46
CA ASP A 199 -5.10 -21.33 -3.68
C ASP A 199 -6.10 -20.15 -3.65
N PHE A 200 -7.33 -20.41 -4.09
CA PHE A 200 -8.34 -19.38 -4.22
C PHE A 200 -8.67 -18.75 -2.85
N HIS A 201 -8.83 -19.56 -1.82
CA HIS A 201 -9.08 -19.09 -0.45
C HIS A 201 -7.99 -18.13 0.05
N HIS A 202 -6.74 -18.44 -0.25
CA HIS A 202 -5.64 -17.55 0.11
C HIS A 202 -5.69 -16.21 -0.66
N LEU A 203 -6.10 -16.23 -1.93
CA LEU A 203 -6.29 -14.98 -2.70
C LEU A 203 -7.44 -14.13 -2.13
N VAL A 204 -8.54 -14.76 -1.73
CA VAL A 204 -9.68 -14.07 -1.10
C VAL A 204 -9.26 -13.38 0.20
N LYS A 205 -8.36 -13.96 1.00
CA LYS A 205 -7.81 -13.29 2.21
C LYS A 205 -7.13 -11.97 1.90
N TYR A 206 -6.40 -11.86 0.79
CA TYR A 206 -5.81 -10.58 0.38
C TYR A 206 -6.89 -9.56 -0.01
N VAL A 207 -7.93 -9.98 -0.72
CA VAL A 207 -9.08 -9.11 -1.02
C VAL A 207 -9.73 -8.62 0.26
N ILE A 208 -10.00 -9.51 1.20
CA ILE A 208 -10.61 -9.16 2.51
C ILE A 208 -9.74 -8.14 3.27
N GLU A 209 -8.43 -8.36 3.36
CA GLU A 209 -7.53 -7.43 4.06
C GLU A 209 -7.51 -6.06 3.39
N GLU A 210 -7.44 -6.02 2.06
CA GLU A 210 -7.48 -4.79 1.27
C GLU A 210 -8.77 -4.00 1.53
N LEU A 211 -9.93 -4.65 1.43
CA LEU A 211 -11.22 -4.01 1.64
C LEU A 211 -11.39 -3.50 3.08
N ARG A 212 -10.96 -4.28 4.07
CA ARG A 212 -10.95 -3.88 5.48
C ARG A 212 -10.08 -2.66 5.74
N TYR A 213 -8.98 -2.50 4.98
CA TYR A 213 -8.11 -1.35 5.05
C TYR A 213 -8.69 -0.14 4.29
N VAL A 214 -9.07 -0.35 3.02
CA VAL A 214 -9.59 0.73 2.16
C VAL A 214 -10.82 1.38 2.77
N TYR A 215 -11.76 0.56 3.24
CA TYR A 215 -13.03 1.04 3.81
C TYR A 215 -13.03 1.15 5.34
N ALA A 216 -11.87 1.09 6.00
CA ALA A 216 -11.80 1.07 7.46
C ALA A 216 -12.56 2.23 8.13
N GLY A 217 -12.42 3.45 7.61
CA GLY A 217 -13.11 4.61 8.16
C GLY A 217 -14.64 4.57 7.93
N ILE A 218 -15.08 4.02 6.82
CA ILE A 218 -16.52 3.84 6.51
C ILE A 218 -17.11 2.77 7.43
N LEU A 219 -16.46 1.61 7.53
CA LEU A 219 -16.88 0.52 8.41
C LEU A 219 -16.91 0.91 9.89
N ALA A 220 -16.01 1.82 10.31
CA ALA A 220 -15.93 2.25 11.71
C ALA A 220 -16.95 3.34 12.07
N ASN A 221 -17.36 4.19 11.11
CA ASN A 221 -18.05 5.45 11.41
C ASN A 221 -19.43 5.58 10.73
N THR A 222 -19.89 4.54 10.02
CA THR A 222 -21.20 4.57 9.35
C THR A 222 -22.00 3.30 9.67
N SER A 223 -23.27 3.29 9.26
CA SER A 223 -24.15 2.12 9.34
C SER A 223 -23.96 1.13 8.18
N ILE A 224 -23.02 1.42 7.25
CA ILE A 224 -22.77 0.55 6.11
C ILE A 224 -22.06 -0.71 6.57
N THR A 225 -22.63 -1.87 6.25
CA THR A 225 -22.03 -3.17 6.45
C THR A 225 -21.53 -3.72 5.13
N MET A 226 -20.39 -4.41 5.17
CA MET A 226 -19.79 -5.04 4.00
C MET A 226 -19.50 -6.51 4.30
N GLU A 227 -19.80 -7.36 3.33
CA GLU A 227 -19.61 -8.79 3.43
C GLU A 227 -18.87 -9.30 2.19
N VAL A 228 -18.05 -10.33 2.39
CA VAL A 228 -17.42 -11.09 1.30
C VAL A 228 -17.92 -12.51 1.37
N VAL A 229 -18.50 -13.02 0.28
CA VAL A 229 -18.93 -14.38 0.11
C VAL A 229 -17.97 -15.09 -0.82
N GLU A 230 -17.27 -16.08 -0.31
CA GLU A 230 -16.37 -16.95 -1.06
C GLU A 230 -17.11 -18.21 -1.47
N ILE A 231 -17.12 -18.52 -2.77
CA ILE A 231 -17.79 -19.70 -3.33
C ILE A 231 -16.75 -20.54 -4.10
N SER A 232 -16.60 -21.79 -3.72
CA SER A 232 -15.72 -22.74 -4.39
C SER A 232 -16.41 -24.11 -4.53
N GLY A 233 -16.89 -24.39 -5.72
CA GLY A 233 -17.75 -25.58 -5.98
C GLY A 233 -19.06 -25.47 -5.21
N SER A 234 -19.30 -26.39 -4.27
CA SER A 234 -20.49 -26.39 -3.40
C SER A 234 -20.26 -25.73 -2.03
N GLU A 235 -19.04 -25.29 -1.76
CA GLU A 235 -18.68 -24.64 -0.49
C GLU A 235 -18.88 -23.13 -0.59
N GLU A 236 -19.58 -22.57 0.39
CA GLU A 236 -19.80 -21.15 0.55
C GLU A 236 -19.33 -20.70 1.94
N THR A 237 -18.53 -19.65 1.98
CA THR A 237 -18.04 -19.06 3.23
C THR A 237 -18.31 -17.57 3.23
N GLN A 238 -18.98 -17.08 4.26
CA GLN A 238 -19.30 -15.67 4.44
C GLN A 238 -18.38 -15.00 5.45
N HIS A 239 -17.88 -13.82 5.12
CA HIS A 239 -17.01 -13.00 5.94
C HIS A 239 -17.59 -11.59 6.10
N THR A 240 -18.04 -11.25 7.29
CA THR A 240 -18.40 -9.87 7.62
C THR A 240 -17.14 -9.04 7.81
N LEU A 241 -17.00 -7.95 7.08
CA LEU A 241 -15.82 -7.09 7.15
C LEU A 241 -15.85 -6.21 8.40
N THR A 242 -14.77 -6.27 9.16
CA THR A 242 -14.49 -5.36 10.27
C THR A 242 -13.35 -4.42 9.87
N PRO A 243 -13.33 -3.16 10.34
CA PRO A 243 -12.28 -2.22 9.94
C PRO A 243 -10.89 -2.72 10.31
N LEU A 244 -9.94 -2.63 9.39
CA LEU A 244 -8.53 -2.86 9.68
C LEU A 244 -7.91 -1.55 10.17
N LEU A 245 -7.69 -1.45 11.47
CA LEU A 245 -7.14 -0.28 12.12
C LEU A 245 -5.72 -0.56 12.66
N PRO A 246 -4.84 0.44 12.72
CA PRO A 246 -3.54 0.29 13.35
C PRO A 246 -3.70 0.09 14.86
N VAL A 247 -2.85 -0.76 15.44
CA VAL A 247 -2.70 -0.88 16.88
C VAL A 247 -1.67 0.16 17.32
N TRP A 248 -2.13 1.21 17.98
CA TRP A 248 -1.27 2.29 18.43
C TRP A 248 -0.47 1.91 19.67
N GLU A 249 0.78 2.36 19.72
CA GLU A 249 1.63 2.25 20.91
C GLU A 249 1.16 3.27 21.95
N GLU A 250 0.88 2.78 23.16
CA GLU A 250 0.41 3.63 24.26
C GLU A 250 1.42 4.73 24.58
N GLY A 251 0.94 5.94 24.85
CA GLY A 251 1.77 7.11 25.15
C GLY A 251 2.48 7.77 23.96
N SER A 252 2.50 7.12 22.77
CA SER A 252 3.11 7.70 21.56
C SER A 252 2.13 8.51 20.71
N VAL A 253 0.84 8.39 20.96
CA VAL A 253 -0.23 8.87 20.09
C VAL A 253 -0.59 10.31 20.40
N LYS A 254 -0.70 11.11 19.32
CA LYS A 254 -1.35 12.42 19.36
C LYS A 254 -2.54 12.40 18.40
N ASP A 255 -3.70 12.73 18.92
CA ASP A 255 -4.96 12.83 18.18
C ASP A 255 -5.43 14.29 18.23
N TYR A 256 -5.54 14.90 17.05
CA TYR A 256 -6.01 16.28 16.94
C TYR A 256 -7.53 16.41 16.81
N GLY A 257 -8.23 15.28 16.69
CA GLY A 257 -9.66 15.27 16.40
C GLY A 257 -9.99 15.89 15.05
N GLU A 258 -11.05 16.69 15.01
CA GLU A 258 -11.55 17.34 13.81
C GLU A 258 -11.11 18.80 13.74
N ILE A 259 -10.39 19.17 12.68
CA ILE A 259 -9.87 20.52 12.46
C ILE A 259 -10.54 21.10 11.21
N PRO A 260 -11.28 22.22 11.31
CA PRO A 260 -11.75 22.94 10.13
C PRO A 260 -10.58 23.46 9.31
N CYS A 261 -10.62 23.26 8.00
CA CYS A 261 -9.53 23.62 7.08
C CYS A 261 -10.09 24.09 5.72
N ASN A 262 -9.24 24.77 4.96
CA ASN A 262 -9.47 25.10 3.56
C ASN A 262 -8.17 24.94 2.77
N LEU A 263 -8.16 23.98 1.86
CA LEU A 263 -7.01 23.68 1.01
C LEU A 263 -6.99 24.51 -0.31
N GLY A 264 -7.90 25.46 -0.48
CA GLY A 264 -8.02 26.30 -1.67
C GLY A 264 -9.21 25.97 -2.58
N GLY A 265 -10.04 24.97 -2.22
CA GLY A 265 -11.23 24.58 -2.99
C GLY A 265 -12.56 24.72 -2.23
N GLY A 266 -12.50 25.20 -0.99
CA GLY A 266 -13.66 25.35 -0.12
C GLY A 266 -13.42 24.76 1.27
N PRO A 267 -14.39 24.88 2.19
CA PRO A 267 -14.27 24.36 3.54
C PRO A 267 -14.30 22.82 3.55
N LEU A 268 -13.47 22.23 4.38
CA LEU A 268 -13.45 20.81 4.70
C LEU A 268 -13.04 20.61 6.17
N THR A 269 -13.17 19.40 6.66
CA THR A 269 -12.66 19.01 7.98
C THR A 269 -11.54 17.99 7.80
N ILE A 270 -10.45 18.18 8.54
CA ILE A 270 -9.33 17.21 8.61
C ILE A 270 -9.40 16.51 9.96
N ARG A 271 -9.44 15.17 9.95
CA ARG A 271 -9.08 14.36 11.13
C ARG A 271 -7.63 13.93 10.99
N CYS A 272 -6.84 14.21 12.00
CA CYS A 272 -5.41 13.87 12.00
C CYS A 272 -5.02 13.19 13.30
N LYS A 273 -4.41 12.01 13.16
CA LYS A 273 -3.88 11.22 14.27
C LYS A 273 -2.52 10.66 13.88
N TYR A 274 -1.53 10.74 14.79
CA TYR A 274 -0.21 10.19 14.52
C TYR A 274 0.45 9.61 15.77
N GLY A 275 1.45 8.76 15.56
CA GLY A 275 2.22 8.12 16.61
C GLY A 275 2.91 6.86 16.10
N ASN A 276 3.42 6.06 17.01
CA ASN A 276 3.96 4.74 16.67
C ASN A 276 2.87 3.68 16.71
N ILE A 277 2.99 2.69 15.83
CA ILE A 277 2.12 1.52 15.79
C ILE A 277 2.86 0.25 16.20
N LEU A 278 2.10 -0.71 16.71
CA LEU A 278 2.56 -2.06 16.99
C LEU A 278 2.34 -2.95 15.79
N LYS A 279 3.32 -3.81 15.50
CA LYS A 279 3.21 -4.78 14.42
C LYS A 279 2.15 -5.83 14.75
N ASN A 280 1.20 -6.03 13.84
CA ASN A 280 0.28 -7.14 13.89
C ASN A 280 0.76 -8.27 12.96
N PRO A 281 1.19 -9.43 13.48
CA PRO A 281 1.67 -10.54 12.67
C PRO A 281 0.62 -11.13 11.71
N SER A 282 -0.67 -10.96 12.03
CA SER A 282 -1.78 -11.46 11.23
C SER A 282 -2.01 -10.69 9.94
N ASN A 283 -1.50 -9.46 9.83
CA ASN A 283 -1.64 -8.64 8.64
C ASN A 283 -0.68 -9.10 7.54
N ALA A 284 -1.18 -9.27 6.34
CA ALA A 284 -0.38 -9.65 5.18
C ALA A 284 0.21 -8.44 4.44
N ILE A 285 -0.53 -7.31 4.38
CA ILE A 285 -0.20 -6.13 3.59
C ILE A 285 0.04 -4.90 4.47
N TYR A 286 -0.93 -4.52 5.31
CA TYR A 286 -0.95 -3.23 5.99
C TYR A 286 -0.44 -3.28 7.44
N TYR A 287 0.04 -2.15 7.94
CA TYR A 287 0.51 -1.94 9.32
C TYR A 287 1.60 -2.94 9.77
N LYS A 288 2.51 -3.28 8.84
CA LYS A 288 3.61 -4.25 9.06
C LYS A 288 4.82 -3.66 9.75
N CYS A 289 4.83 -2.37 10.05
CA CYS A 289 5.99 -1.63 10.57
C CYS A 289 7.21 -1.80 9.64
N ASN A 290 7.02 -1.60 8.35
CA ASN A 290 8.05 -1.60 7.32
C ASN A 290 7.96 -0.30 6.50
N MET A 291 8.90 -0.05 5.61
CA MET A 291 8.95 1.18 4.81
C MET A 291 7.71 1.39 3.92
N GLU A 292 7.09 0.31 3.46
CA GLU A 292 5.94 0.36 2.54
C GLU A 292 4.63 0.70 3.24
N SER A 293 4.46 0.24 4.49
CA SER A 293 3.20 0.38 5.24
C SER A 293 3.26 1.43 6.36
N SER A 294 4.31 2.24 6.41
CA SER A 294 4.54 3.27 7.42
C SER A 294 4.55 4.66 6.79
N GLY A 295 4.57 5.72 7.58
CA GLY A 295 4.56 7.10 7.13
C GLY A 295 3.18 7.71 7.10
N VAL A 296 2.80 8.39 6.02
CA VAL A 296 1.53 9.10 5.93
C VAL A 296 0.50 8.31 5.13
N GLU A 297 -0.68 8.19 5.68
CA GLU A 297 -1.88 7.58 5.10
C GLU A 297 -2.95 8.64 4.93
N LEU A 298 -3.45 8.82 3.71
CA LEU A 298 -4.50 9.77 3.38
C LEU A 298 -5.80 9.07 3.02
N ARG A 299 -6.88 9.57 3.60
CA ARG A 299 -8.25 9.11 3.38
C ARG A 299 -9.14 10.25 2.89
N ILE A 300 -10.18 9.92 2.17
CA ILE A 300 -11.29 10.82 1.83
C ILE A 300 -12.58 10.19 2.37
N ASN A 301 -13.24 10.88 3.29
CA ASN A 301 -14.50 10.44 3.88
C ASN A 301 -14.43 8.99 4.41
N GLY A 302 -13.31 8.61 5.01
CA GLY A 302 -13.09 7.29 5.59
C GLY A 302 -12.55 6.23 4.62
N ARG A 303 -12.48 6.51 3.30
CA ARG A 303 -11.86 5.64 2.29
C ARG A 303 -10.38 5.95 2.15
N ALA A 304 -9.51 4.95 2.28
CA ALA A 304 -8.08 5.13 2.04
C ALA A 304 -7.80 5.37 0.54
N ILE A 305 -6.99 6.39 0.25
CA ILE A 305 -6.59 6.77 -1.11
C ILE A 305 -5.13 6.43 -1.35
N GLU A 306 -4.24 6.89 -0.47
CA GLU A 306 -2.81 6.74 -0.65
C GLU A 306 -2.10 6.56 0.70
N HIS A 307 -1.03 5.79 0.72
CA HIS A 307 -0.20 5.57 1.91
C HIS A 307 1.30 5.58 1.56
N GLY A 308 2.16 5.56 2.58
CA GLY A 308 3.61 5.53 2.37
C GLY A 308 4.21 6.86 1.91
N MET A 309 3.53 7.98 2.12
CA MET A 309 3.90 9.31 1.60
C MET A 309 4.90 10.07 2.48
N PHE A 310 5.81 9.38 3.17
CA PHE A 310 6.74 10.00 4.12
C PHE A 310 7.65 11.05 3.42
N ASP A 311 8.27 10.66 2.34
CA ASP A 311 9.20 11.49 1.57
C ASP A 311 8.55 12.74 0.96
N ARG A 312 7.29 12.62 0.58
CA ARG A 312 6.52 13.74 0.00
C ARG A 312 6.16 14.82 1.03
N VAL A 313 6.08 14.45 2.32
CA VAL A 313 5.77 15.39 3.40
C VAL A 313 7.03 16.04 3.96
N TRP A 314 8.07 15.27 4.23
CA TRP A 314 9.28 15.78 4.90
C TRP A 314 10.51 15.89 4.00
N GLY A 315 10.41 15.53 2.70
CA GLY A 315 11.49 15.70 1.72
C GLY A 315 12.66 14.72 1.90
N GLU A 316 12.50 13.68 2.71
CA GLU A 316 13.51 12.66 2.95
C GLU A 316 12.90 11.25 2.99
N ALA A 317 13.67 10.24 2.62
CA ALA A 317 13.22 8.85 2.71
C ALA A 317 13.05 8.42 4.17
N ILE A 318 12.03 7.58 4.43
CA ILE A 318 11.81 7.00 5.75
C ILE A 318 13.01 6.13 6.17
N HIS A 319 13.51 6.34 7.38
CA HIS A 319 14.58 5.53 7.95
C HIS A 319 14.00 4.27 8.63
N PRO A 320 14.69 3.10 8.63
CA PRO A 320 14.18 1.89 9.28
C PRO A 320 13.76 2.06 10.75
N SER A 321 14.38 2.95 11.51
CA SER A 321 13.97 3.26 12.88
C SER A 321 12.59 3.95 12.97
N GLN A 322 12.13 4.53 11.89
CA GLN A 322 10.85 5.24 11.77
C GLN A 322 9.72 4.35 11.22
N ASN A 323 10.01 3.08 10.93
CA ASN A 323 9.03 2.13 10.32
C ASN A 323 7.78 1.88 11.16
N ARG A 324 7.75 2.31 12.42
CA ARG A 324 6.57 2.24 13.29
C ARG A 324 5.75 3.52 13.27
N PHE A 325 6.29 4.61 12.73
CA PHE A 325 5.60 5.89 12.69
C PHE A 325 4.52 5.90 11.63
N LEU A 326 3.32 6.29 12.03
CA LEU A 326 2.15 6.42 11.17
C LEU A 326 1.45 7.75 11.42
N VAL A 327 1.05 8.40 10.35
CA VAL A 327 0.16 9.56 10.35
C VAL A 327 -1.07 9.19 9.55
N GLN A 328 -2.24 9.19 10.18
CA GLN A 328 -3.52 9.03 9.48
C GLN A 328 -4.19 10.40 9.34
N VAL A 329 -4.56 10.74 8.12
CA VAL A 329 -5.30 11.95 7.79
C VAL A 329 -6.53 11.59 6.98
N ASP A 330 -7.71 11.97 7.48
CA ASP A 330 -8.98 11.80 6.77
C ASP A 330 -9.56 13.17 6.43
N LEU A 331 -9.77 13.40 5.15
CA LEU A 331 -10.38 14.61 4.59
C LEU A 331 -11.88 14.42 4.49
N ILE A 332 -12.65 15.21 5.21
CA ILE A 332 -14.09 15.08 5.31
C ILE A 332 -14.75 16.27 4.63
N SER A 333 -15.44 16.01 3.53
CA SER A 333 -16.26 16.97 2.81
C SER A 333 -17.22 16.27 1.86
N ASP A 334 -18.43 16.76 1.74
CA ASP A 334 -19.39 16.36 0.69
C ASP A 334 -19.19 17.16 -0.61
N ASN A 335 -18.38 18.24 -0.56
CA ASN A 335 -18.04 19.04 -1.73
C ASN A 335 -16.73 18.50 -2.38
N PRO A 336 -16.80 17.88 -3.56
CA PRO A 336 -15.60 17.38 -4.26
C PRO A 336 -14.59 18.49 -4.58
N ALA A 337 -15.05 19.74 -4.80
CA ALA A 337 -14.15 20.85 -5.08
C ALA A 337 -13.24 21.22 -3.89
N ALA A 338 -13.64 20.90 -2.66
CA ALA A 338 -12.83 21.15 -1.47
C ALA A 338 -11.69 20.13 -1.29
N LEU A 339 -11.80 18.95 -1.91
CA LEU A 339 -10.88 17.82 -1.77
C LEU A 339 -9.82 17.83 -2.86
N PRO A 340 -8.58 17.39 -2.60
CA PRO A 340 -7.59 17.17 -3.65
C PRO A 340 -8.09 16.11 -4.65
N ALA A 341 -7.88 16.37 -5.95
CA ALA A 341 -8.30 15.47 -7.02
C ALA A 341 -7.56 14.13 -6.93
N THR A 342 -8.29 13.04 -7.10
CA THR A 342 -7.71 11.69 -7.19
C THR A 342 -7.42 11.31 -8.64
N LYS A 343 -6.53 10.35 -8.86
CA LYS A 343 -6.42 9.69 -10.16
C LYS A 343 -7.65 8.83 -10.42
N ASN A 344 -7.92 8.53 -11.68
CA ASN A 344 -9.09 7.73 -12.08
C ASN A 344 -9.20 6.36 -11.37
N THR A 345 -8.07 5.80 -10.92
CA THR A 345 -8.01 4.55 -10.16
C THR A 345 -8.22 4.73 -8.66
N LYS A 346 -8.33 5.96 -8.16
CA LYS A 346 -8.48 6.31 -6.73
C LYS A 346 -7.42 5.67 -5.80
N THR A 347 -6.24 5.35 -6.34
CA THR A 347 -5.11 4.77 -5.59
C THR A 347 -4.01 5.78 -5.29
N SER A 348 -4.15 7.00 -5.76
CA SER A 348 -3.27 8.13 -5.48
C SER A 348 -3.93 9.45 -5.88
N PHE A 349 -3.37 10.54 -5.41
CA PHE A 349 -3.79 11.89 -5.76
C PHE A 349 -3.12 12.39 -7.05
N CYS A 350 -3.72 13.39 -7.68
CA CYS A 350 -3.13 14.10 -8.81
C CYS A 350 -2.02 15.03 -8.31
N GLU A 351 -0.77 14.76 -8.69
CA GLU A 351 0.43 15.51 -8.26
C GLU A 351 0.36 17.01 -8.58
N ALA A 352 -0.30 17.36 -9.69
CA ALA A 352 -0.43 18.75 -10.13
C ALA A 352 -1.49 19.55 -9.37
N ASP A 353 -2.29 18.90 -8.50
CA ASP A 353 -3.35 19.59 -7.76
C ASP A 353 -2.76 20.46 -6.64
N PRO A 354 -2.97 21.79 -6.66
CA PRO A 354 -2.45 22.68 -5.62
C PRO A 354 -3.02 22.36 -4.23
N ARG A 355 -4.23 21.79 -4.13
CA ARG A 355 -4.85 21.39 -2.86
C ARG A 355 -4.07 20.25 -2.20
N LEU A 356 -3.52 19.32 -2.98
CA LEU A 356 -2.63 18.28 -2.46
C LEU A 356 -1.36 18.89 -1.86
N LYS A 357 -0.73 19.84 -2.58
CA LYS A 357 0.45 20.54 -2.07
C LYS A 357 0.16 21.27 -0.75
N ASN A 358 -0.99 21.94 -0.67
CA ASN A 358 -1.43 22.62 0.54
C ASN A 358 -1.66 21.63 1.68
N LEU A 359 -2.24 20.46 1.41
CA LEU A 359 -2.42 19.37 2.38
C LEU A 359 -1.09 18.85 2.92
N LEU A 360 -0.12 18.54 2.04
CA LEU A 360 1.20 18.05 2.47
C LEU A 360 1.92 19.10 3.33
N SER A 361 1.83 20.39 2.97
CA SER A 361 2.37 21.49 3.76
C SER A 361 1.66 21.64 5.12
N TRP A 362 0.34 21.43 5.16
CA TRP A 362 -0.42 21.40 6.39
C TRP A 362 0.06 20.27 7.30
N ILE A 363 0.19 19.05 6.78
CA ILE A 363 0.69 17.89 7.55
C ILE A 363 2.07 18.19 8.12
N ALA A 364 3.01 18.68 7.30
CA ALA A 364 4.35 19.02 7.75
C ALA A 364 4.40 20.09 8.86
N SER A 365 3.40 20.99 8.88
CA SER A 365 3.30 22.05 9.90
C SER A 365 2.71 21.57 11.21
N TYR A 366 1.79 20.60 11.17
CA TYR A 366 1.10 20.08 12.37
C TYR A 366 1.74 18.82 12.94
N VAL A 367 2.38 18.02 12.10
CA VAL A 367 3.01 16.75 12.50
C VAL A 367 4.52 16.88 12.36
N PRO A 368 5.26 16.86 13.48
CA PRO A 368 6.73 16.90 13.42
C PRO A 368 7.26 15.62 12.76
N ALA A 369 8.31 15.76 11.96
CA ALA A 369 9.03 14.59 11.46
C ALA A 369 9.51 13.75 12.66
N PRO A 370 9.30 12.43 12.65
CA PRO A 370 9.77 11.60 13.74
C PRO A 370 11.30 11.62 13.76
N ALA A 371 11.86 11.73 14.97
CA ALA A 371 13.30 11.67 15.14
C ALA A 371 13.84 10.36 14.55
N LYS A 372 14.92 10.45 13.80
CA LYS A 372 15.68 9.26 13.44
C LYS A 372 16.29 8.74 14.72
N ASP A 373 15.92 7.54 15.15
CA ASP A 373 16.67 6.86 16.20
C ASP A 373 18.01 6.48 15.58
N VAL A 374 18.96 7.36 15.74
CA VAL A 374 20.35 7.17 15.28
C VAL A 374 21.02 6.08 16.12
N ASP A 375 20.48 5.79 17.30
CA ASP A 375 20.90 4.70 18.14
C ASP A 375 20.19 3.40 17.73
N SER A 376 20.62 2.80 16.61
CA SER A 376 20.24 1.42 16.32
C SER A 376 20.55 0.54 17.54
N VAL A 377 19.78 -0.54 17.73
CA VAL A 377 20.07 -1.51 18.80
C VAL A 377 21.56 -1.93 18.75
N GLU A 378 22.11 -2.05 17.55
CA GLU A 378 23.52 -2.35 17.32
C GLU A 378 24.44 -1.25 17.85
N LEU A 379 24.13 0.01 17.59
CA LEU A 379 24.91 1.13 18.09
C LEU A 379 24.87 1.24 19.63
N ARG A 380 23.73 0.92 20.27
CA ARG A 380 23.67 0.85 21.76
C ARG A 380 24.61 -0.21 22.32
N TYR A 381 24.63 -1.40 21.69
CA TYR A 381 25.57 -2.45 22.04
C TYR A 381 27.04 -2.01 21.86
N VAL A 382 27.34 -1.33 20.76
CA VAL A 382 28.68 -0.79 20.49
C VAL A 382 29.07 0.29 21.51
N LYS A 383 28.16 1.17 21.92
CA LYS A 383 28.40 2.17 22.94
C LYS A 383 28.73 1.54 24.30
N GLU A 384 28.00 0.52 24.72
CA GLU A 384 28.27 -0.21 25.96
C GLU A 384 29.62 -0.95 25.90
N LEU A 385 29.94 -1.58 24.76
CA LEU A 385 31.24 -2.21 24.54
C LEU A 385 32.36 -1.16 24.59
N THR A 386 32.16 -0.02 23.95
CA THR A 386 33.11 1.09 23.98
C THR A 386 33.41 1.54 25.40
N ALA A 387 32.37 1.83 26.18
CA ALA A 387 32.53 2.23 27.58
C ALA A 387 33.27 1.18 28.44
N LYS A 388 32.98 -0.10 28.18
CA LYS A 388 33.69 -1.21 28.82
C LYS A 388 35.18 -1.21 28.47
N ARG A 389 35.54 -1.01 27.18
CA ARG A 389 36.93 -0.98 26.71
C ARG A 389 37.66 0.29 27.15
N GLU A 390 36.99 1.45 27.25
CA GLU A 390 37.56 2.68 27.81
C GLU A 390 37.94 2.54 29.31
N ASN A 391 37.23 1.68 30.03
CA ASN A 391 37.52 1.38 31.43
C ASN A 391 38.59 0.27 31.61
N ASP A 392 39.07 -0.34 30.52
CA ASP A 392 40.15 -1.34 30.57
C ASP A 392 41.52 -0.63 30.74
N PRO A 393 42.26 -0.85 31.85
CA PRO A 393 43.52 -0.16 32.09
C PRO A 393 44.63 -0.52 31.06
N THR A 394 44.47 -1.57 30.27
CA THR A 394 45.40 -1.95 29.24
C THR A 394 45.09 -1.36 27.87
N ALA A 395 43.91 -0.73 27.71
CA ALA A 395 43.51 -0.06 26.48
C ALA A 395 44.11 1.35 26.43
N LEU A 396 44.99 1.59 25.45
CA LEU A 396 45.63 2.88 25.21
C LEU A 396 44.80 3.78 24.31
N ARG A 397 44.01 3.17 23.42
CA ARG A 397 43.17 3.86 22.46
C ARG A 397 41.89 3.09 22.22
N VAL A 398 40.74 3.76 22.33
CA VAL A 398 39.43 3.22 21.98
C VAL A 398 38.78 4.22 21.00
N SER A 399 38.38 3.77 19.82
CA SER A 399 37.81 4.63 18.79
C SER A 399 36.65 3.91 18.10
N ARG A 400 35.49 4.55 18.06
CA ARG A 400 34.35 4.10 17.25
C ARG A 400 34.47 4.63 15.82
N GLU A 401 33.91 3.91 14.87
CA GLU A 401 33.88 4.28 13.45
C GLU A 401 35.29 4.62 12.91
N GLU A 402 36.31 3.85 13.31
CA GLU A 402 37.68 4.07 12.83
C GLU A 402 37.77 3.83 11.31
N PRO A 403 38.24 4.81 10.53
CA PRO A 403 38.33 4.65 9.09
C PRO A 403 39.46 3.70 8.68
N VAL A 404 39.13 2.87 7.68
CA VAL A 404 40.07 1.95 7.00
C VAL A 404 40.12 2.20 5.52
N PHE A 405 41.14 1.68 4.83
CA PHE A 405 41.43 1.98 3.42
C PHE A 405 41.66 3.48 3.13
N GLN A 406 42.19 4.20 4.07
CA GLN A 406 42.42 5.65 3.94
C GLN A 406 43.36 5.97 2.76
N LYS A 407 44.39 5.11 2.53
CA LYS A 407 45.33 5.30 1.43
C LYS A 407 44.72 5.30 0.04
N ILE A 408 43.61 4.59 -0.15
CA ILE A 408 42.90 4.53 -1.44
C ILE A 408 41.60 5.34 -1.44
N GLY A 409 41.29 6.06 -0.37
CA GLY A 409 40.12 6.95 -0.28
C GLY A 409 38.78 6.24 -0.16
N LEU A 410 38.74 4.96 0.19
CA LEU A 410 37.51 4.23 0.42
C LEU A 410 36.90 4.64 1.77
N LYS A 411 35.63 4.99 1.79
CA LYS A 411 34.89 5.40 3.00
C LYS A 411 34.34 4.18 3.75
N ALA A 412 35.21 3.34 4.28
CA ALA A 412 34.85 2.21 5.13
C ALA A 412 35.31 2.47 6.57
N LYS A 413 34.55 1.99 7.55
CA LYS A 413 34.83 2.20 8.98
C LYS A 413 34.53 0.92 9.74
N VAL A 414 35.39 0.59 10.74
CA VAL A 414 35.09 -0.47 11.70
C VAL A 414 34.24 0.08 12.84
N ASP A 415 33.36 -0.73 13.42
CA ASP A 415 32.46 -0.29 14.48
C ASP A 415 33.22 0.14 15.75
N LEU A 416 34.27 -0.61 16.12
CA LEU A 416 35.12 -0.29 17.26
C LEU A 416 36.56 -0.75 17.00
N PHE A 417 37.51 0.14 17.25
CA PHE A 417 38.96 -0.10 17.23
C PHE A 417 39.50 0.07 18.66
N VAL A 418 40.28 -0.89 19.12
CA VAL A 418 40.93 -0.85 20.45
C VAL A 418 42.43 -1.17 20.29
N GLY A 419 43.27 -0.19 20.58
CA GLY A 419 44.71 -0.39 20.72
C GLY A 419 45.03 -0.64 22.17
N TYR A 420 45.48 -1.85 22.48
CA TYR A 420 46.01 -2.22 23.79
C TYR A 420 47.54 -2.02 23.87
N ILE A 421 48.13 -2.22 25.03
CA ILE A 421 49.57 -2.11 25.22
C ILE A 421 50.34 -3.12 24.33
N ASP A 422 49.77 -4.29 24.15
CA ASP A 422 50.41 -5.46 23.49
C ASP A 422 49.77 -5.90 22.17
N ARG A 423 48.58 -5.37 21.81
CA ARG A 423 47.85 -5.80 20.63
C ARG A 423 46.84 -4.75 20.15
N VAL A 424 46.43 -4.94 18.90
CA VAL A 424 45.33 -4.18 18.29
C VAL A 424 44.15 -5.11 18.01
N THR A 425 42.98 -4.76 18.51
CA THR A 425 41.75 -5.51 18.27
C THR A 425 40.71 -4.60 17.57
N ILE A 426 40.06 -5.13 16.53
CA ILE A 426 38.92 -4.49 15.89
C ILE A 426 37.65 -5.31 16.09
N TYR A 427 36.52 -4.64 16.12
CA TYR A 427 35.21 -5.26 16.32
C TYR A 427 34.26 -4.89 15.17
N GLU A 428 33.55 -5.88 14.67
CA GLU A 428 32.34 -5.73 13.85
C GLU A 428 31.16 -6.23 14.66
N ALA A 429 30.16 -5.40 14.84
CA ALA A 429 29.00 -5.65 15.69
C ALA A 429 27.77 -6.04 14.89
N LYS A 430 26.96 -6.94 15.41
CA LYS A 430 25.63 -7.27 14.92
C LYS A 430 24.66 -7.46 16.08
N ALA A 431 23.53 -6.80 16.04
CA ALA A 431 22.51 -6.90 17.08
C ALA A 431 21.89 -8.30 17.19
N GLY A 432 21.76 -9.03 16.08
CA GLY A 432 21.06 -10.30 15.99
C GLY A 432 21.96 -11.51 15.70
N LYS A 433 21.45 -12.46 14.87
CA LYS A 433 22.21 -13.63 14.38
C LYS A 433 23.09 -13.21 13.20
N THR A 434 24.36 -13.60 13.22
CA THR A 434 25.30 -13.34 12.11
C THR A 434 25.06 -14.23 10.90
N LYS A 435 25.42 -13.69 9.73
CA LYS A 435 25.53 -14.40 8.44
C LYS A 435 26.96 -14.32 7.93
N ALA A 436 27.32 -15.17 6.99
CA ALA A 436 28.66 -15.22 6.39
C ALA A 436 29.17 -13.84 5.91
N LEU A 437 28.30 -13.01 5.36
CA LEU A 437 28.65 -11.66 4.89
C LEU A 437 29.27 -10.79 5.98
N ALA A 438 28.82 -10.88 7.23
CA ALA A 438 29.39 -10.10 8.34
C ALA A 438 30.85 -10.45 8.62
N LEU A 439 31.22 -11.74 8.47
CA LEU A 439 32.60 -12.17 8.65
C LEU A 439 33.49 -11.74 7.46
N TYR A 440 32.98 -11.74 6.24
CA TYR A 440 33.68 -11.16 5.09
C TYR A 440 33.83 -9.65 5.20
N GLN A 441 32.85 -8.94 5.77
CA GLN A 441 32.94 -7.52 6.08
C GLN A 441 34.10 -7.26 7.08
N LEU A 442 34.16 -8.04 8.15
CA LEU A 442 35.23 -7.94 9.12
C LEU A 442 36.61 -8.25 8.49
N ARG A 443 36.70 -9.26 7.60
CA ARG A 443 37.91 -9.54 6.82
C ARG A 443 38.32 -8.33 5.98
N MET A 444 37.40 -7.74 5.26
CA MET A 444 37.67 -6.54 4.48
C MET A 444 38.27 -5.42 5.35
N TYR A 445 37.82 -5.27 6.58
CA TYR A 445 38.36 -4.25 7.49
C TYR A 445 39.78 -4.59 7.94
N VAL A 446 40.10 -5.86 8.23
CA VAL A 446 41.47 -6.29 8.54
C VAL A 446 42.40 -6.00 7.37
N ASP A 447 41.97 -6.32 6.14
CA ASP A 447 42.76 -6.05 4.90
C ASP A 447 42.96 -4.53 4.73
N GLY A 448 41.95 -3.72 4.99
CA GLY A 448 42.04 -2.26 4.94
C GLY A 448 43.04 -1.71 5.97
N CYS A 449 42.97 -2.20 7.19
CA CYS A 449 43.96 -1.83 8.22
C CYS A 449 45.40 -2.23 7.83
N ALA A 450 45.60 -3.43 7.27
CA ALA A 450 46.90 -3.87 6.81
C ALA A 450 47.46 -2.96 5.70
N LEU A 451 46.61 -2.61 4.72
CA LEU A 451 46.98 -1.68 3.64
C LEU A 451 47.27 -0.26 4.13
N ASP A 452 46.62 0.19 5.20
CA ASP A 452 46.87 1.48 5.84
C ASP A 452 48.08 1.47 6.81
N ASN A 453 48.83 0.36 6.91
CA ASN A 453 49.92 0.13 7.86
C ASN A 453 49.48 0.21 9.32
N LYS A 454 48.26 -0.22 9.60
CA LYS A 454 47.67 -0.33 10.95
C LYS A 454 47.41 -1.83 11.24
N PRO A 455 48.42 -2.63 11.57
CA PRO A 455 48.27 -4.07 11.74
C PRO A 455 47.28 -4.40 12.86
N VAL A 456 46.41 -5.38 12.60
CA VAL A 456 45.39 -5.89 13.55
C VAL A 456 45.82 -7.26 14.02
N ASP A 457 45.87 -7.49 15.33
CA ASP A 457 46.27 -8.77 15.93
C ASP A 457 45.07 -9.69 16.18
N GLU A 458 43.89 -9.11 16.42
CA GLU A 458 42.64 -9.84 16.61
C GLU A 458 41.49 -9.09 15.97
N ALA A 459 40.58 -9.78 15.27
CA ALA A 459 39.38 -9.23 14.72
C ALA A 459 38.16 -10.00 15.24
N VAL A 460 37.27 -9.31 15.93
CA VAL A 460 36.14 -9.88 16.65
C VAL A 460 34.82 -9.57 15.95
N LEU A 461 34.12 -10.63 15.53
CA LEU A 461 32.71 -10.50 15.15
C LEU A 461 31.85 -10.75 16.37
N ILE A 462 31.21 -9.70 16.86
CA ILE A 462 30.38 -9.76 18.07
C ILE A 462 28.89 -9.68 17.72
N ALA A 463 28.07 -10.57 18.30
CA ALA A 463 26.65 -10.65 17.98
C ALA A 463 25.84 -11.31 19.12
N LYS A 464 24.50 -11.32 18.99
CA LYS A 464 23.65 -12.10 19.91
C LYS A 464 23.91 -13.60 19.79
N ARG A 465 24.17 -14.11 18.58
CA ARG A 465 24.49 -15.53 18.29
C ARG A 465 25.13 -15.68 16.92
N HIS A 466 25.90 -16.74 16.76
CA HIS A 466 26.53 -17.13 15.49
C HIS A 466 25.91 -18.42 14.93
N SER A 467 25.75 -18.51 13.61
CA SER A 467 25.33 -19.75 12.96
C SER A 467 26.49 -20.75 12.84
N ALA A 468 26.18 -22.03 12.59
CA ALA A 468 27.22 -23.07 12.40
C ALA A 468 28.12 -22.75 11.21
N GLU A 469 27.53 -22.28 10.11
CA GLU A 469 28.24 -21.91 8.89
C GLU A 469 29.25 -20.77 9.11
N VAL A 470 28.90 -19.81 10.00
CA VAL A 470 29.83 -18.71 10.34
C VAL A 470 31.01 -19.22 11.17
N LYS A 471 30.79 -20.22 12.04
CA LYS A 471 31.85 -20.84 12.82
C LYS A 471 32.84 -21.59 11.91
N GLU A 472 32.32 -22.41 10.99
CA GLU A 472 33.14 -23.11 10.00
C GLU A 472 33.91 -22.13 9.09
N LEU A 473 33.23 -21.08 8.62
CA LEU A 473 33.86 -20.06 7.80
C LEU A 473 34.98 -19.33 8.54
N ARG A 474 34.83 -19.03 9.83
CA ARG A 474 35.87 -18.45 10.69
C ARG A 474 37.10 -19.37 10.72
N ASP A 475 36.90 -20.67 10.91
CA ASP A 475 38.02 -21.65 10.97
C ASP A 475 38.76 -21.70 9.63
N ILE A 476 38.04 -21.69 8.51
CA ILE A 476 38.63 -21.62 7.17
C ILE A 476 39.44 -20.33 6.99
N LEU A 477 38.84 -19.16 7.32
CA LEU A 477 39.50 -17.87 7.11
C LEU A 477 40.76 -17.73 7.98
N ASN A 478 40.81 -18.32 9.17
CA ASN A 478 41.98 -18.32 10.04
C ASN A 478 43.15 -19.20 9.51
N THR A 479 42.94 -19.98 8.44
CA THR A 479 44.03 -20.67 7.73
C THR A 479 44.71 -19.81 6.67
N LEU A 480 44.12 -18.65 6.35
CA LEU A 480 44.62 -17.73 5.32
C LEU A 480 45.46 -16.62 5.94
N THR A 481 46.10 -15.84 5.07
CA THR A 481 46.94 -14.70 5.46
C THR A 481 46.39 -13.40 4.95
N THR A 482 46.64 -12.33 5.70
CA THR A 482 46.39 -10.93 5.35
C THR A 482 47.25 -10.46 4.19
N PRO A 483 46.96 -9.31 3.56
CA PRO A 483 47.81 -8.76 2.48
C PRO A 483 49.23 -8.47 2.87
N ASP A 484 49.52 -8.26 4.16
CA ASP A 484 50.88 -8.04 4.70
C ASP A 484 51.54 -9.36 5.18
N GLY A 485 50.91 -10.53 4.89
CA GLY A 485 51.50 -11.87 5.09
C GLY A 485 51.31 -12.45 6.49
N ARG A 486 50.56 -11.80 7.39
CA ARG A 486 50.26 -12.32 8.74
C ARG A 486 49.03 -13.25 8.70
N PRO A 487 48.91 -14.25 9.59
CA PRO A 487 47.71 -15.05 9.66
C PRO A 487 46.52 -14.19 10.10
N TYR A 488 45.33 -14.44 9.55
CA TYR A 488 44.13 -13.91 10.14
C TYR A 488 43.88 -14.52 11.50
N ASN A 489 43.32 -13.70 12.40
CA ASN A 489 42.90 -14.11 13.72
C ASN A 489 41.49 -13.60 14.01
N PHE A 490 40.48 -14.29 13.44
CA PHE A 490 39.08 -13.98 13.67
C PHE A 490 38.56 -14.70 14.90
N ARG A 491 37.95 -13.96 15.80
CA ARG A 491 37.23 -14.49 16.96
C ARG A 491 35.72 -14.18 16.83
N LEU A 492 34.90 -15.12 17.22
CA LEU A 492 33.48 -14.94 17.37
C LEU A 492 33.16 -14.74 18.87
N ALA A 493 32.43 -13.70 19.19
CA ALA A 493 32.00 -13.40 20.54
C ALA A 493 30.49 -13.12 20.58
N THR A 494 29.87 -13.38 21.71
CA THR A 494 28.50 -12.97 21.96
C THR A 494 28.46 -11.78 22.92
N TRP A 495 27.36 -11.01 22.87
CA TRP A 495 27.14 -9.90 23.79
C TRP A 495 27.14 -10.38 25.25
N ASP A 496 26.56 -11.57 25.49
CA ASP A 496 26.50 -12.18 26.82
C ASP A 496 27.90 -12.56 27.35
N GLU A 497 28.76 -13.14 26.49
CA GLU A 497 30.15 -13.44 26.82
C GLU A 497 30.96 -12.18 27.16
N GLU A 498 30.63 -11.07 26.50
CA GLU A 498 31.22 -9.77 26.81
C GLU A 498 30.55 -9.07 28.00
N GLY A 499 29.52 -9.67 28.62
CA GLY A 499 28.80 -9.11 29.77
C GLY A 499 28.01 -7.86 29.45
N ILE A 500 27.59 -7.72 28.17
CA ILE A 500 26.82 -6.56 27.70
C ILE A 500 25.36 -6.96 27.57
N VAL A 501 24.54 -6.44 28.50
CA VAL A 501 23.09 -6.67 28.55
C VAL A 501 22.36 -5.35 28.33
N ILE A 502 21.79 -5.12 27.16
CA ILE A 502 20.89 -3.99 26.95
C ILE A 502 19.51 -4.39 27.45
N ARG A 503 19.09 -3.77 28.54
CA ARG A 503 17.69 -3.82 28.97
C ARG A 503 16.86 -3.15 27.88
N GLN A 504 15.94 -3.89 27.27
CA GLN A 504 14.91 -3.27 26.44
C GLN A 504 14.22 -2.24 27.34
N SER A 505 14.26 -0.97 26.96
CA SER A 505 13.39 0.04 27.55
C SER A 505 11.95 -0.46 27.38
N ALA A 506 11.26 -0.61 28.50
CA ALA A 506 9.89 -1.05 28.60
C ALA A 506 8.95 -0.20 27.75
#